data_83f2bfb1163c40d03fc7882571471c3d
#
_entry.id   83f2bfb1163c40d03fc7882571471c3d
#
_cell.length_a   1.000
_cell.length_b   1.000
_cell.length_c   1.000
_cell.angle_alpha   90.00
_cell.angle_beta   90.00
_cell.angle_gamma   90.00
#
_symmetry.space_group_name_H-M   'P 1'
#
loop_
_entity.id
_entity.type
_entity.pdbx_description
1 polymer ?
#
loop_
_entity_poly.entity_id
_entity_poly.type
_entity_poly.pdbx_seq_one_letter_code
_entity_poly.pdbx_strand_id
1 'polypeptide(L)'
;MIDLRSDTLTEPSAGMRKAMAEAVVGDEQKREDPTVIALEERVAEQLGQEEAVFLPTATMANQIALRILSQPGDEVLAEATAHVFRYELGGPAVHSGLAMKALPTETGIFSAEQVRDAVSPPGDLHTAPTRIVCFENTHNGGGGRIWPLGHLRAVVGEARRHGLNVHLDGARLINASVASGVPAAEYGREFDTVTLCLSKGLGCPLGALIAGTRELMAKGRRMKHLFGGAMRQSGIVAAAGIYAFEHNVDRLAEDHEHARRLGEGLAEAGLPVDLDQVETNFVLLDVGRLGLPADEAAARLRAESVLLSFASRKDVLRAVTHLDVSAEDIEQAIERIPRALASTDRPVELAADAPTPY
;
A
#
# COMPACT_ATOMS: atom_id res chain seq x y z
N MET A 1 -4.96 8.08 -23.69
CA MET A 1 -5.31 6.83 -22.94
C MET A 1 -5.33 7.18 -21.47
N ILE A 2 -6.41 6.88 -20.78
CA ILE A 2 -6.57 7.18 -19.36
C ILE A 2 -6.17 5.94 -18.59
N ASP A 3 -5.08 6.01 -17.82
CA ASP A 3 -4.55 4.87 -17.10
C ASP A 3 -4.83 4.98 -15.60
N LEU A 4 -5.87 4.27 -15.16
CA LEU A 4 -6.33 4.21 -13.77
C LEU A 4 -6.00 2.86 -13.10
N ARG A 5 -5.01 2.13 -13.59
CA ARG A 5 -4.68 0.79 -13.07
C ARG A 5 -4.07 0.84 -11.67
N SER A 6 -3.15 1.77 -11.43
CA SER A 6 -2.42 1.84 -10.16
C SER A 6 -1.66 3.17 -10.00
N ASP A 7 -1.56 3.65 -8.77
CA ASP A 7 -0.67 4.75 -8.38
C ASP A 7 0.83 4.38 -8.42
N THR A 8 1.17 3.12 -8.65
CA THR A 8 2.55 2.67 -8.90
C THR A 8 3.06 3.04 -10.30
N LEU A 9 2.20 3.58 -11.16
CA LEU A 9 2.54 4.04 -12.51
C LEU A 9 3.03 5.49 -12.54
N THR A 10 2.94 6.21 -11.42
CA THR A 10 3.35 7.61 -11.32
C THR A 10 4.81 7.79 -11.72
N GLU A 11 5.04 8.85 -12.51
CA GLU A 11 6.38 9.23 -12.94
C GLU A 11 6.93 10.40 -12.12
N PRO A 12 8.25 10.43 -11.82
CA PRO A 12 8.85 11.54 -11.11
C PRO A 12 8.79 12.81 -11.96
N SER A 13 8.25 13.89 -11.36
CA SER A 13 8.12 15.20 -11.99
C SER A 13 9.49 15.80 -12.40
N ALA A 14 9.49 16.80 -13.26
CA ALA A 14 10.70 17.51 -13.63
C ALA A 14 11.43 18.13 -12.41
N GLY A 15 10.67 18.65 -11.43
CA GLY A 15 11.23 19.17 -10.16
C GLY A 15 11.88 18.07 -9.33
N MET A 16 11.22 16.93 -9.19
CA MET A 16 11.76 15.76 -8.49
C MET A 16 13.02 15.23 -9.17
N ARG A 17 13.02 15.08 -10.51
CA ARG A 17 14.22 14.67 -11.28
C ARG A 17 15.39 15.63 -11.07
N LYS A 18 15.13 16.93 -11.01
CA LYS A 18 16.15 17.95 -10.73
C LYS A 18 16.71 17.77 -9.31
N ALA A 19 15.85 17.63 -8.29
CA ALA A 19 16.28 17.38 -6.92
C ALA A 19 17.17 16.13 -6.79
N MET A 20 16.80 15.06 -7.50
CA MET A 20 17.61 13.82 -7.58
C MET A 20 18.99 14.08 -8.20
N ALA A 21 19.06 14.85 -9.30
CA ALA A 21 20.32 15.12 -10.00
C ALA A 21 21.28 16.02 -9.19
N GLU A 22 20.75 16.89 -8.33
CA GLU A 22 21.50 17.85 -7.52
C GLU A 22 21.75 17.34 -6.09
N ALA A 23 21.34 16.10 -5.75
CA ALA A 23 21.46 15.57 -4.41
C ALA A 23 22.91 15.48 -3.92
N VAL A 24 23.13 15.91 -2.67
CA VAL A 24 24.41 15.68 -1.99
C VAL A 24 24.46 14.25 -1.51
N VAL A 25 25.51 13.51 -1.88
CA VAL A 25 25.60 12.08 -1.64
C VAL A 25 26.85 11.68 -0.84
N GLY A 26 26.79 10.53 -0.21
CA GLY A 26 27.88 9.86 0.49
C GLY A 26 27.70 8.35 0.52
N ASP A 27 28.53 7.61 1.27
CA ASP A 27 28.37 6.16 1.41
C ASP A 27 27.28 5.85 2.45
N GLU A 28 26.09 5.44 1.99
CA GLU A 28 24.96 5.05 2.84
C GLU A 28 25.34 3.94 3.83
N GLN A 29 26.15 2.96 3.41
CA GLN A 29 26.53 1.83 4.29
C GLN A 29 27.38 2.27 5.49
N LYS A 30 28.08 3.40 5.37
CA LYS A 30 28.82 4.03 6.45
C LYS A 30 28.03 5.10 7.20
N ARG A 31 26.77 5.32 6.80
CA ARG A 31 25.94 6.44 7.29
C ARG A 31 26.58 7.81 7.03
N GLU A 32 27.18 7.97 5.86
CA GLU A 32 27.83 9.21 5.41
C GLU A 32 27.02 9.93 4.31
N ASP A 33 25.91 9.34 3.82
CA ASP A 33 25.04 10.00 2.83
C ASP A 33 24.07 10.95 3.53
N PRO A 34 24.27 12.29 3.41
CA PRO A 34 23.49 13.25 4.17
C PRO A 34 22.03 13.30 3.72
N THR A 35 21.77 13.05 2.43
CA THR A 35 20.39 13.06 1.89
C THR A 35 19.60 11.85 2.38
N VAL A 36 20.21 10.67 2.47
CA VAL A 36 19.58 9.49 3.06
C VAL A 36 19.28 9.73 4.54
N ILE A 37 20.24 10.28 5.30
CA ILE A 37 20.05 10.57 6.72
C ILE A 37 18.87 11.53 6.91
N ALA A 38 18.83 12.62 6.16
CA ALA A 38 17.74 13.60 6.25
C ALA A 38 16.37 13.00 5.92
N LEU A 39 16.27 12.09 4.93
CA LEU A 39 15.03 11.39 4.62
C LEU A 39 14.62 10.43 5.75
N GLU A 40 15.58 9.65 6.30
CA GLU A 40 15.33 8.73 7.41
C GLU A 40 14.81 9.48 8.65
N GLU A 41 15.43 10.60 9.02
CA GLU A 41 15.02 11.46 10.15
C GLU A 41 13.62 12.03 9.92
N ARG A 42 13.34 12.58 8.73
CA ARG A 42 12.04 13.14 8.38
C ARG A 42 10.93 12.09 8.46
N VAL A 43 11.17 10.89 7.94
CA VAL A 43 10.15 9.83 7.96
C VAL A 43 9.95 9.26 9.36
N ALA A 44 11.00 9.13 10.17
CA ALA A 44 10.86 8.74 11.57
C ALA A 44 9.96 9.72 12.34
N GLU A 45 10.18 11.04 12.18
CA GLU A 45 9.34 12.08 12.76
C GLU A 45 7.89 11.99 12.25
N GLN A 46 7.71 11.90 10.92
CA GLN A 46 6.40 11.82 10.28
C GLN A 46 5.56 10.63 10.77
N LEU A 47 6.22 9.52 11.08
CA LEU A 47 5.59 8.30 11.58
C LEU A 47 5.55 8.21 13.11
N GLY A 48 6.11 9.19 13.83
CA GLY A 48 6.16 9.19 15.29
C GLY A 48 7.03 8.06 15.86
N GLN A 49 8.07 7.65 15.12
CA GLN A 49 9.00 6.59 15.46
C GLN A 49 10.39 7.15 15.83
N GLU A 50 11.25 6.35 16.44
CA GLU A 50 12.58 6.81 16.90
C GLU A 50 13.60 6.89 15.77
N GLU A 51 13.53 6.01 14.80
CA GLU A 51 14.47 5.88 13.68
C GLU A 51 13.78 5.25 12.47
N ALA A 52 14.29 5.53 11.26
CA ALA A 52 13.89 4.86 10.03
C ALA A 52 15.10 4.34 9.25
N VAL A 53 14.85 3.42 8.33
CA VAL A 53 15.85 2.85 7.41
C VAL A 53 15.32 2.95 5.99
N PHE A 54 16.05 3.61 5.11
CA PHE A 54 15.73 3.71 3.69
C PHE A 54 16.03 2.40 2.96
N LEU A 55 15.12 1.97 2.10
CA LEU A 55 15.11 0.67 1.42
C LEU A 55 14.69 0.83 -0.05
N PRO A 56 15.11 -0.08 -0.95
CA PRO A 56 14.70 -0.06 -2.35
C PRO A 56 13.19 -0.21 -2.56
N THR A 57 12.52 -1.07 -1.77
CA THR A 57 11.11 -1.44 -1.97
C THR A 57 10.35 -1.61 -0.65
N ALA A 58 9.02 -1.38 -0.68
CA ALA A 58 8.15 -1.64 0.46
C ALA A 58 8.05 -3.14 0.79
N THR A 59 8.11 -4.03 -0.21
CA THR A 59 8.18 -5.48 0.01
C THR A 59 9.38 -5.85 0.87
N MET A 60 10.57 -5.28 0.59
CA MET A 60 11.76 -5.51 1.43
C MET A 60 11.54 -4.98 2.84
N ALA A 61 10.88 -3.82 3.01
CA ALA A 61 10.58 -3.25 4.32
C ALA A 61 9.67 -4.17 5.14
N ASN A 62 8.59 -4.69 4.54
CA ASN A 62 7.71 -5.66 5.19
C ASN A 62 8.44 -6.95 5.56
N GLN A 63 9.26 -7.51 4.66
CA GLN A 63 10.00 -8.74 4.95
C GLN A 63 11.05 -8.53 6.05
N ILE A 64 11.68 -7.36 6.13
CA ILE A 64 12.58 -6.99 7.24
C ILE A 64 11.78 -6.87 8.54
N ALA A 65 10.62 -6.21 8.54
CA ALA A 65 9.76 -6.07 9.70
C ALA A 65 9.38 -7.43 10.28
N LEU A 66 8.84 -8.31 9.44
CA LEU A 66 8.47 -9.65 9.85
C LEU A 66 9.67 -10.43 10.40
N ARG A 67 10.84 -10.32 9.75
CA ARG A 67 12.06 -11.02 10.16
C ARG A 67 12.61 -10.57 11.53
N ILE A 68 12.55 -9.28 11.83
CA ILE A 68 13.11 -8.75 13.08
C ILE A 68 12.15 -8.87 14.28
N LEU A 69 10.86 -9.08 14.00
CA LEU A 69 9.80 -9.23 15.03
C LEU A 69 9.47 -10.69 15.36
N SER A 70 10.08 -11.67 14.70
CA SER A 70 9.75 -13.09 14.85
C SER A 70 10.96 -14.00 14.78
N GLN A 71 10.69 -15.29 14.96
CA GLN A 71 11.64 -16.39 14.75
C GLN A 71 11.04 -17.43 13.78
N PRO A 72 11.86 -18.23 13.09
CA PRO A 72 11.36 -19.34 12.29
C PRO A 72 10.48 -20.29 13.12
N GLY A 73 9.32 -20.63 12.56
CA GLY A 73 8.31 -21.45 13.23
C GLY A 73 7.20 -20.64 13.94
N ASP A 74 7.36 -19.31 14.05
CA ASP A 74 6.28 -18.45 14.54
C ASP A 74 5.17 -18.28 13.48
N GLU A 75 4.00 -17.80 13.92
CA GLU A 75 2.84 -17.47 13.08
C GLU A 75 2.60 -15.96 13.04
N VAL A 76 2.21 -15.45 11.86
CA VAL A 76 1.72 -14.08 11.67
C VAL A 76 0.25 -14.08 11.28
N LEU A 77 -0.55 -13.25 11.95
CA LEU A 77 -1.94 -12.95 11.57
C LEU A 77 -1.93 -11.75 10.62
N ALA A 78 -2.65 -11.85 9.51
CA ALA A 78 -2.90 -10.74 8.59
C ALA A 78 -4.28 -10.90 7.93
N GLU A 79 -4.85 -9.82 7.44
CA GLU A 79 -6.07 -9.90 6.64
C GLU A 79 -5.83 -10.74 5.37
N ALA A 80 -6.84 -11.51 4.94
CA ALA A 80 -6.72 -12.53 3.89
C ALA A 80 -6.28 -11.98 2.52
N THR A 81 -6.50 -10.69 2.25
CA THR A 81 -6.11 -9.99 1.02
C THR A 81 -4.97 -8.98 1.22
N ALA A 82 -4.39 -8.92 2.43
CA ALA A 82 -3.28 -8.05 2.74
C ALA A 82 -2.07 -8.31 1.83
N HIS A 83 -1.29 -7.26 1.56
CA HIS A 83 -0.16 -7.30 0.63
C HIS A 83 0.87 -8.37 1.03
N VAL A 84 1.25 -8.44 2.30
CA VAL A 84 2.20 -9.43 2.85
C VAL A 84 1.72 -10.87 2.66
N PHE A 85 0.40 -11.08 2.53
CA PHE A 85 -0.20 -12.39 2.34
C PHE A 85 -0.29 -12.79 0.86
N ARG A 86 -0.70 -11.84 -0.01
CA ARG A 86 -1.10 -12.13 -1.39
C ARG A 86 -0.05 -11.78 -2.45
N TYR A 87 0.77 -10.74 -2.20
CA TYR A 87 1.58 -10.10 -3.25
C TYR A 87 3.09 -10.13 -3.00
N GLU A 88 3.55 -10.85 -1.96
CA GLU A 88 4.97 -10.98 -1.64
C GLU A 88 5.55 -12.39 -1.87
N LEU A 89 4.92 -13.16 -2.77
CA LEU A 89 5.44 -14.44 -3.29
C LEU A 89 5.81 -15.47 -2.21
N GLY A 90 5.11 -15.49 -1.08
CA GLY A 90 5.47 -16.34 0.05
C GLY A 90 6.71 -15.87 0.82
N GLY A 91 7.09 -14.60 0.64
CA GLY A 91 8.22 -13.97 1.33
C GLY A 91 8.29 -14.23 2.84
N PRO A 92 7.18 -14.12 3.61
CA PRO A 92 7.18 -14.43 5.04
C PRO A 92 7.69 -15.83 5.38
N ALA A 93 7.32 -16.83 4.58
CA ALA A 93 7.83 -18.19 4.75
C ALA A 93 9.30 -18.32 4.35
N VAL A 94 9.69 -17.74 3.20
CA VAL A 94 11.05 -17.87 2.64
C VAL A 94 12.09 -17.10 3.48
N HIS A 95 11.78 -15.86 3.87
CA HIS A 95 12.74 -14.99 4.56
C HIS A 95 12.73 -15.13 6.08
N SER A 96 11.57 -15.48 6.64
CA SER A 96 11.37 -15.49 8.09
C SER A 96 10.98 -16.87 8.65
N GLY A 97 10.62 -17.83 7.79
CA GLY A 97 10.17 -19.15 8.23
C GLY A 97 8.82 -19.11 8.95
N LEU A 98 7.95 -18.13 8.60
CA LEU A 98 6.67 -17.91 9.26
C LEU A 98 5.54 -18.75 8.67
N ALA A 99 4.69 -19.26 9.54
CA ALA A 99 3.34 -19.66 9.16
C ALA A 99 2.47 -18.40 9.00
N MET A 100 1.55 -18.45 8.03
CA MET A 100 0.62 -17.35 7.76
C MET A 100 -0.80 -17.79 8.12
N LYS A 101 -1.50 -16.99 8.93
CA LYS A 101 -2.91 -17.24 9.27
C LYS A 101 -3.77 -16.06 8.84
N ALA A 102 -4.71 -16.33 7.96
CA ALA A 102 -5.58 -15.31 7.38
C ALA A 102 -6.72 -14.93 8.32
N LEU A 103 -6.99 -13.63 8.42
CA LEU A 103 -8.18 -13.07 9.02
C LEU A 103 -9.12 -12.61 7.88
N PRO A 104 -10.18 -13.37 7.55
CA PRO A 104 -11.06 -12.98 6.46
C PRO A 104 -11.94 -11.79 6.85
N THR A 105 -12.02 -10.80 5.95
CA THR A 105 -12.90 -9.64 6.05
C THR A 105 -13.47 -9.25 4.69
N GLU A 106 -14.51 -8.42 4.68
CA GLU A 106 -15.04 -7.85 3.44
C GLU A 106 -14.39 -6.51 3.10
N THR A 107 -13.85 -5.82 4.10
CA THR A 107 -13.37 -4.43 3.98
C THR A 107 -11.85 -4.29 4.14
N GLY A 108 -11.15 -5.33 4.52
CA GLY A 108 -9.73 -5.25 4.89
C GLY A 108 -9.49 -4.93 6.38
N ILE A 109 -10.56 -4.62 7.13
CA ILE A 109 -10.47 -4.19 8.53
C ILE A 109 -11.04 -5.29 9.43
N PHE A 110 -10.17 -5.92 10.21
CA PHE A 110 -10.55 -6.96 11.16
C PHE A 110 -10.78 -6.41 12.57
N SER A 111 -11.46 -7.21 13.40
CA SER A 111 -11.83 -6.83 14.76
C SER A 111 -10.87 -7.40 15.82
N ALA A 112 -10.92 -6.81 17.02
CA ALA A 112 -10.20 -7.33 18.21
C ALA A 112 -10.63 -8.77 18.53
N GLU A 113 -11.90 -9.11 18.32
CA GLU A 113 -12.43 -10.45 18.53
C GLU A 113 -11.81 -11.46 17.56
N GLN A 114 -11.70 -11.11 16.27
CA GLN A 114 -11.02 -11.96 15.28
C GLN A 114 -9.56 -12.22 15.68
N VAL A 115 -8.83 -11.22 16.18
CA VAL A 115 -7.46 -11.41 16.67
C VAL A 115 -7.46 -12.37 17.86
N ARG A 116 -8.28 -12.12 18.90
CA ARG A 116 -8.37 -12.97 20.10
C ARG A 116 -8.65 -14.43 19.74
N ASP A 117 -9.60 -14.67 18.84
CA ASP A 117 -10.05 -16.03 18.49
C ASP A 117 -9.04 -16.73 17.56
N ALA A 118 -8.17 -15.97 16.87
CA ALA A 118 -7.16 -16.52 15.98
C ALA A 118 -5.83 -16.82 16.68
N VAL A 119 -5.53 -16.21 17.83
CA VAL A 119 -4.24 -16.38 18.51
C VAL A 119 -4.00 -17.82 18.91
N SER A 120 -2.88 -18.38 18.46
CA SER A 120 -2.35 -19.66 18.90
C SER A 120 -1.40 -19.41 20.09
N PRO A 121 -1.68 -19.96 21.29
CA PRO A 121 -0.89 -19.65 22.50
C PRO A 121 0.51 -20.27 22.43
N PRO A 122 1.52 -19.61 23.04
CA PRO A 122 2.82 -20.23 23.20
C PRO A 122 2.71 -21.46 24.11
N GLY A 123 3.27 -22.58 23.66
CA GLY A 123 3.28 -23.82 24.43
C GLY A 123 2.24 -24.86 24.01
N ASP A 124 1.37 -24.57 23.04
CA ASP A 124 0.61 -25.60 22.34
C ASP A 124 1.60 -26.45 21.51
N LEU A 125 1.55 -27.77 21.70
CA LEU A 125 2.46 -28.70 21.02
C LEU A 125 2.10 -28.98 19.55
N HIS A 126 0.96 -28.47 19.09
CA HIS A 126 0.38 -28.81 17.78
C HIS A 126 0.26 -27.61 16.85
N THR A 127 0.39 -26.36 17.35
CA THR A 127 0.23 -25.15 16.56
C THR A 127 1.47 -24.27 16.64
N ALA A 128 1.76 -23.55 15.53
CA ALA A 128 2.76 -22.49 15.54
C ALA A 128 2.30 -21.35 16.47
N PRO A 129 3.14 -20.86 17.40
CA PRO A 129 2.74 -19.76 18.28
C PRO A 129 2.57 -18.47 17.48
N THR A 130 1.44 -17.81 17.65
CA THR A 130 1.24 -16.48 17.05
C THR A 130 2.22 -15.48 17.64
N ARG A 131 2.91 -14.72 16.80
CA ARG A 131 3.92 -13.75 17.20
C ARG A 131 3.64 -12.34 16.75
N ILE A 132 3.04 -12.17 15.58
CA ILE A 132 2.82 -10.87 14.94
C ILE A 132 1.38 -10.74 14.47
N VAL A 133 0.81 -9.54 14.64
CA VAL A 133 -0.37 -9.10 13.88
C VAL A 133 0.10 -8.03 12.88
N CYS A 134 -0.15 -8.29 11.59
CA CYS A 134 0.18 -7.37 10.51
C CYS A 134 -1.08 -6.63 10.05
N PHE A 135 -1.00 -5.30 10.03
CA PHE A 135 -2.04 -4.39 9.57
C PHE A 135 -1.61 -3.78 8.23
N GLU A 136 -2.58 -3.29 7.45
CA GLU A 136 -2.32 -2.55 6.21
C GLU A 136 -3.19 -1.30 6.15
N ASN A 137 -2.59 -0.12 5.94
CA ASN A 137 -3.30 1.16 5.87
C ASN A 137 -2.69 2.07 4.77
N THR A 138 -3.47 2.53 3.77
CA THR A 138 -4.85 2.07 3.49
C THR A 138 -4.86 0.64 3.00
N HIS A 139 -5.94 -0.11 3.24
CA HIS A 139 -6.00 -1.51 2.86
C HIS A 139 -6.27 -1.68 1.36
N ASN A 140 -5.30 -2.20 0.61
CA ASN A 140 -5.37 -2.33 -0.85
C ASN A 140 -6.50 -3.28 -1.30
N GLY A 141 -6.55 -4.48 -0.73
CA GLY A 141 -7.59 -5.47 -1.05
C GLY A 141 -9.00 -5.03 -0.66
N GLY A 142 -9.13 -4.20 0.38
CA GLY A 142 -10.37 -3.57 0.82
C GLY A 142 -10.79 -2.35 -0.01
N GLY A 143 -10.00 -1.98 -1.05
CA GLY A 143 -10.32 -0.84 -1.91
C GLY A 143 -9.90 0.52 -1.35
N GLY A 144 -8.75 0.59 -0.68
CA GLY A 144 -8.21 1.84 -0.14
C GLY A 144 -8.85 2.28 1.18
N ARG A 145 -9.48 1.37 1.91
CA ARG A 145 -10.10 1.62 3.23
C ARG A 145 -9.09 2.11 4.25
N ILE A 146 -9.53 3.06 5.06
CA ILE A 146 -8.78 3.64 6.17
C ILE A 146 -9.16 2.92 7.46
N TRP A 147 -8.17 2.55 8.26
CA TRP A 147 -8.43 2.11 9.62
C TRP A 147 -8.89 3.30 10.48
N PRO A 148 -10.12 3.30 11.03
CA PRO A 148 -10.50 4.29 12.04
C PRO A 148 -9.57 4.15 13.25
N LEU A 149 -8.92 5.25 13.66
CA LEU A 149 -7.85 5.21 14.68
C LEU A 149 -8.31 4.57 15.99
N GLY A 150 -9.54 4.86 16.44
CA GLY A 150 -10.09 4.26 17.67
C GLY A 150 -10.27 2.75 17.57
N HIS A 151 -10.71 2.26 16.40
CA HIS A 151 -10.84 0.82 16.15
C HIS A 151 -9.46 0.15 16.06
N LEU A 152 -8.51 0.76 15.33
CA LEU A 152 -7.14 0.30 15.24
C LEU A 152 -6.51 0.14 16.62
N ARG A 153 -6.64 1.15 17.49
CA ARG A 153 -6.15 1.10 18.89
C ARG A 153 -6.76 -0.03 19.69
N ALA A 154 -8.04 -0.32 19.52
CA ALA A 154 -8.71 -1.43 20.20
C ALA A 154 -8.13 -2.78 19.76
N VAL A 155 -7.87 -2.95 18.45
CA VAL A 155 -7.30 -4.18 17.89
C VAL A 155 -5.83 -4.35 18.29
N VAL A 156 -5.04 -3.28 18.22
CA VAL A 156 -3.65 -3.28 18.73
C VAL A 156 -3.61 -3.62 20.23
N GLY A 157 -4.51 -3.02 21.02
CA GLY A 157 -4.64 -3.33 22.44
C GLY A 157 -4.93 -4.81 22.71
N GLU A 158 -5.74 -5.45 21.86
CA GLU A 158 -5.97 -6.90 21.96
C GLU A 158 -4.70 -7.69 21.64
N ALA A 159 -4.02 -7.37 20.53
CA ALA A 159 -2.75 -8.03 20.19
C ALA A 159 -1.72 -7.91 21.33
N ARG A 160 -1.60 -6.73 21.94
CA ARG A 160 -0.70 -6.48 23.07
C ARG A 160 -1.07 -7.29 24.32
N ARG A 161 -2.37 -7.50 24.60
CA ARG A 161 -2.81 -8.38 25.73
C ARG A 161 -2.33 -9.82 25.57
N HIS A 162 -2.15 -10.26 24.34
CA HIS A 162 -1.59 -11.58 24.03
C HIS A 162 -0.05 -11.58 23.89
N GLY A 163 0.63 -10.46 24.15
CA GLY A 163 2.09 -10.34 24.03
C GLY A 163 2.60 -10.37 22.60
N LEU A 164 1.75 -10.04 21.62
CA LEU A 164 2.10 -10.04 20.20
C LEU A 164 2.78 -8.73 19.81
N ASN A 165 3.71 -8.84 18.86
CA ASN A 165 4.23 -7.70 18.13
C ASN A 165 3.20 -7.23 17.08
N VAL A 166 3.24 -5.94 16.72
CA VAL A 166 2.37 -5.38 15.70
C VAL A 166 3.19 -4.66 14.63
N HIS A 167 2.89 -4.96 13.38
CA HIS A 167 3.49 -4.33 12.22
C HIS A 167 2.42 -3.62 11.37
N LEU A 168 2.72 -2.40 10.90
CA LEU A 168 1.89 -1.67 9.96
C LEU A 168 2.55 -1.62 8.59
N ASP A 169 1.97 -2.31 7.61
CA ASP A 169 2.19 -1.96 6.21
C ASP A 169 1.47 -0.63 5.92
N GLY A 170 2.22 0.44 6.03
CA GLY A 170 1.76 1.81 5.79
C GLY A 170 2.04 2.28 4.37
N ALA A 171 1.98 1.38 3.37
CA ALA A 171 2.33 1.71 1.99
C ALA A 171 1.58 2.92 1.44
N ARG A 172 0.36 3.20 1.95
CA ARG A 172 -0.44 4.40 1.66
C ARG A 172 -0.90 5.13 2.92
N LEU A 173 -0.11 5.08 3.98
CA LEU A 173 -0.45 5.73 5.26
C LEU A 173 -0.60 7.25 5.13
N ILE A 174 0.16 7.88 4.22
CA ILE A 174 0.03 9.31 3.97
C ILE A 174 -1.33 9.61 3.31
N ASN A 175 -1.83 8.76 2.39
CA ASN A 175 -3.20 8.88 1.87
C ASN A 175 -4.23 8.78 3.01
N ALA A 176 -4.09 7.81 3.92
CA ALA A 176 -4.98 7.69 5.07
C ALA A 176 -4.95 8.95 5.95
N SER A 177 -3.75 9.50 6.19
CA SER A 177 -3.57 10.72 6.99
C SER A 177 -4.24 11.93 6.36
N VAL A 178 -4.03 12.15 5.06
CA VAL A 178 -4.62 13.28 4.32
C VAL A 178 -6.14 13.17 4.26
N ALA A 179 -6.69 11.99 3.99
CA ALA A 179 -8.13 11.79 3.86
C ALA A 179 -8.86 11.86 5.21
N SER A 180 -8.29 11.32 6.28
CA SER A 180 -8.91 11.29 7.61
C SER A 180 -8.63 12.53 8.45
N GLY A 181 -7.63 13.34 8.10
CA GLY A 181 -7.12 14.44 8.93
C GLY A 181 -6.36 13.96 10.18
N VAL A 182 -6.15 12.66 10.35
CA VAL A 182 -5.39 12.09 11.46
C VAL A 182 -3.91 12.07 11.09
N PRO A 183 -3.01 12.70 11.87
CA PRO A 183 -1.57 12.65 11.58
C PRO A 183 -1.05 11.21 11.47
N ALA A 184 -0.18 10.95 10.49
CA ALA A 184 0.42 9.61 10.31
C ALA A 184 1.15 9.12 11.58
N ALA A 185 1.72 10.05 12.36
CA ALA A 185 2.34 9.75 13.65
C ALA A 185 1.37 9.15 14.68
N GLU A 186 0.08 9.49 14.65
CA GLU A 186 -0.92 8.92 15.56
C GLU A 186 -1.19 7.44 15.26
N TYR A 187 -1.10 7.06 13.98
CA TYR A 187 -1.12 5.65 13.58
C TYR A 187 0.21 4.97 13.91
N GLY A 188 1.32 5.59 13.51
CA GLY A 188 2.64 4.96 13.61
C GLY A 188 3.06 4.61 15.04
N ARG A 189 2.74 5.46 16.02
CA ARG A 189 3.08 5.23 17.44
C ARG A 189 2.46 3.98 18.04
N GLU A 190 1.42 3.42 17.44
CA GLU A 190 0.76 2.20 17.95
C GLU A 190 1.56 0.92 17.60
N PHE A 191 2.53 1.01 16.67
CA PHE A 191 3.22 -0.15 16.08
C PHE A 191 4.69 -0.27 16.50
N ASP A 192 5.20 -1.51 16.54
CA ASP A 192 6.62 -1.78 16.73
C ASP A 192 7.43 -1.42 15.49
N THR A 193 6.85 -1.63 14.30
CA THR A 193 7.43 -1.24 13.02
C THR A 193 6.36 -0.75 12.05
N VAL A 194 6.73 0.25 11.24
CA VAL A 194 5.88 0.83 10.19
C VAL A 194 6.66 0.85 8.88
N THR A 195 6.06 0.33 7.82
CA THR A 195 6.55 0.51 6.44
C THR A 195 5.88 1.71 5.81
N LEU A 196 6.65 2.52 5.07
CA LEU A 196 6.14 3.59 4.20
C LEU A 196 6.68 3.41 2.79
N CYS A 197 5.80 3.44 1.78
CA CYS A 197 6.18 3.38 0.36
C CYS A 197 6.25 4.79 -0.23
N LEU A 198 7.32 5.08 -0.99
CA LEU A 198 7.48 6.36 -1.68
C LEU A 198 7.05 6.30 -3.16
N SER A 199 7.03 5.10 -3.76
CA SER A 199 6.83 4.89 -5.21
C SER A 199 5.37 4.61 -5.58
N LYS A 200 4.45 5.38 -5.02
CA LYS A 200 3.01 5.35 -5.30
C LYS A 200 2.51 6.79 -5.47
N GLY A 201 1.43 7.20 -4.80
CA GLY A 201 0.89 8.55 -4.85
C GLY A 201 1.89 9.67 -4.54
N LEU A 202 2.99 9.37 -3.83
CA LEU A 202 4.08 10.31 -3.58
C LEU A 202 4.97 10.56 -4.81
N GLY A 203 4.86 9.75 -5.89
CA GLY A 203 5.49 9.99 -7.18
C GLY A 203 6.98 9.70 -7.26
N CYS A 204 7.60 9.08 -6.25
CA CYS A 204 9.01 8.70 -6.32
C CYS A 204 9.21 7.50 -7.26
N PRO A 205 10.35 7.43 -7.99
CA PRO A 205 10.59 6.34 -8.95
C PRO A 205 10.79 4.98 -8.28
N LEU A 206 11.26 4.97 -7.04
CA LEU A 206 11.44 3.80 -6.18
C LEU A 206 11.65 4.27 -4.74
N GLY A 207 11.65 3.34 -3.81
CA GLY A 207 12.02 3.59 -2.43
C GLY A 207 10.89 3.35 -1.44
N ALA A 208 11.30 2.95 -0.26
CA ALA A 208 10.45 2.76 0.90
C ALA A 208 11.28 2.96 2.17
N LEU A 209 10.62 3.10 3.31
CA LEU A 209 11.28 3.10 4.60
C LEU A 209 10.57 2.13 5.54
N ILE A 210 11.36 1.53 6.42
CA ILE A 210 10.87 0.91 7.64
C ILE A 210 11.24 1.80 8.82
N ALA A 211 10.31 2.04 9.73
CA ALA A 211 10.53 2.83 10.94
C ALA A 211 10.17 2.03 12.18
N GLY A 212 10.80 2.35 13.31
CA GLY A 212 10.61 1.70 14.60
C GLY A 212 11.55 2.25 15.67
N THR A 213 11.74 1.50 16.75
CA THR A 213 12.73 1.85 17.77
C THR A 213 14.15 1.74 17.21
N ARG A 214 15.11 2.45 17.79
CA ARG A 214 16.53 2.38 17.40
C ARG A 214 17.09 0.97 17.45
N GLU A 215 16.68 0.18 18.45
CA GLU A 215 17.10 -1.22 18.55
C GLU A 215 16.60 -2.06 17.38
N LEU A 216 15.30 -1.92 17.02
CA LEU A 216 14.73 -2.64 15.87
C LEU A 216 15.35 -2.16 14.56
N MET A 217 15.60 -0.85 14.40
CA MET A 217 16.19 -0.31 13.17
C MET A 217 17.67 -0.72 13.03
N ALA A 218 18.40 -0.89 14.11
CA ALA A 218 19.73 -1.49 14.06
C ALA A 218 19.70 -2.94 13.53
N LYS A 219 18.71 -3.75 13.95
CA LYS A 219 18.45 -5.07 13.37
C LYS A 219 18.01 -4.97 11.92
N GLY A 220 17.13 -4.01 11.60
CA GLY A 220 16.65 -3.74 10.24
C GLY A 220 17.78 -3.45 9.25
N ARG A 221 18.76 -2.62 9.63
CA ARG A 221 19.94 -2.33 8.78
C ARG A 221 20.75 -3.58 8.47
N ARG A 222 20.90 -4.51 9.42
CA ARG A 222 21.58 -5.79 9.17
C ARG A 222 20.79 -6.64 8.17
N MET A 223 19.46 -6.69 8.30
CA MET A 223 18.61 -7.43 7.38
C MET A 223 18.60 -6.80 5.98
N LYS A 224 18.64 -5.46 5.88
CA LYS A 224 18.82 -4.74 4.60
C LYS A 224 20.06 -5.25 3.85
N HIS A 225 21.19 -5.42 4.54
CA HIS A 225 22.39 -5.99 3.95
C HIS A 225 22.17 -7.44 3.49
N LEU A 226 21.60 -8.27 4.38
CA LEU A 226 21.35 -9.68 4.11
C LEU A 226 20.46 -9.89 2.88
N PHE A 227 19.42 -9.05 2.72
CA PHE A 227 18.47 -9.12 1.62
C PHE A 227 18.95 -8.42 0.34
N GLY A 228 20.19 -7.93 0.32
CA GLY A 228 20.79 -7.29 -0.86
C GLY A 228 20.33 -5.86 -1.12
N GLY A 229 19.68 -5.21 -0.14
CA GLY A 229 19.17 -3.84 -0.25
C GLY A 229 20.16 -2.75 0.15
N ALA A 230 21.36 -3.09 0.59
CA ALA A 230 22.39 -2.10 0.94
C ALA A 230 22.94 -1.43 -0.33
N MET A 231 22.86 -0.11 -0.35
CA MET A 231 23.26 0.71 -1.50
C MET A 231 24.53 1.51 -1.18
N ARG A 232 24.96 2.38 -2.08
CA ARG A 232 26.09 3.28 -1.92
C ARG A 232 25.59 4.74 -1.88
N GLN A 233 25.69 5.47 -2.96
CA GLN A 233 25.27 6.88 -3.07
C GLN A 233 23.76 6.96 -3.35
N SER A 234 22.96 6.42 -2.46
CA SER A 234 21.50 6.35 -2.61
C SER A 234 20.77 7.66 -2.33
N GLY A 235 21.49 8.69 -1.88
CA GLY A 235 20.98 10.04 -1.75
C GLY A 235 20.34 10.59 -3.01
N ILE A 236 20.82 10.16 -4.20
CA ILE A 236 20.17 10.48 -5.48
C ILE A 236 18.69 10.10 -5.46
N VAL A 237 18.36 8.93 -4.95
CA VAL A 237 16.97 8.46 -4.87
C VAL A 237 16.27 9.01 -3.63
N ALA A 238 16.97 9.11 -2.50
CA ALA A 238 16.40 9.66 -1.27
C ALA A 238 15.92 11.10 -1.43
N ALA A 239 16.59 11.89 -2.29
CA ALA A 239 16.16 13.26 -2.64
C ALA A 239 14.75 13.31 -3.24
N ALA A 240 14.33 12.27 -3.98
CA ALA A 240 12.95 12.17 -4.46
C ALA A 240 11.96 12.10 -3.29
N GLY A 241 12.29 11.34 -2.23
CA GLY A 241 11.48 11.25 -1.02
C GLY A 241 11.36 12.59 -0.29
N ILE A 242 12.47 13.33 -0.15
CA ILE A 242 12.46 14.67 0.45
C ILE A 242 11.55 15.60 -0.37
N TYR A 243 11.74 15.63 -1.70
CA TYR A 243 10.91 16.41 -2.61
C TYR A 243 9.42 16.05 -2.48
N ALA A 244 9.11 14.75 -2.39
CA ALA A 244 7.73 14.28 -2.27
C ALA A 244 7.06 14.79 -0.98
N PHE A 245 7.77 14.79 0.15
CA PHE A 245 7.25 15.34 1.41
C PHE A 245 7.06 16.86 1.39
N GLU A 246 7.78 17.57 0.54
CA GLU A 246 7.67 19.02 0.41
C GLU A 246 6.59 19.46 -0.59
N HIS A 247 6.27 18.63 -1.58
CA HIS A 247 5.45 19.06 -2.71
C HIS A 247 4.25 18.15 -3.02
N ASN A 248 4.28 16.87 -2.64
CA ASN A 248 3.30 15.89 -3.11
C ASN A 248 2.34 15.41 -2.01
N VAL A 249 2.61 15.68 -0.72
CA VAL A 249 1.74 15.20 0.38
C VAL A 249 0.37 15.86 0.31
N ASP A 250 0.31 17.18 0.30
CA ASP A 250 -0.96 17.92 0.28
C ASP A 250 -1.75 17.66 -1.01
N ARG A 251 -1.03 17.41 -2.11
CA ARG A 251 -1.60 17.10 -3.41
C ARG A 251 -2.36 15.75 -3.44
N LEU A 252 -2.09 14.82 -2.50
CA LEU A 252 -2.87 13.58 -2.42
C LEU A 252 -4.37 13.82 -2.23
N ALA A 253 -4.76 14.99 -1.71
CA ALA A 253 -6.17 15.38 -1.61
C ALA A 253 -6.84 15.48 -2.98
N GLU A 254 -6.12 15.91 -4.02
CA GLU A 254 -6.62 15.96 -5.41
C GLU A 254 -6.90 14.55 -5.94
N ASP A 255 -6.05 13.57 -5.63
CA ASP A 255 -6.26 12.18 -6.03
C ASP A 255 -7.55 11.62 -5.37
N HIS A 256 -7.79 11.97 -4.11
CA HIS A 256 -9.01 11.56 -3.40
C HIS A 256 -10.27 12.24 -3.97
N GLU A 257 -10.18 13.54 -4.32
CA GLU A 257 -11.26 14.26 -4.98
C GLU A 257 -11.58 13.67 -6.36
N HIS A 258 -10.56 13.36 -7.15
CA HIS A 258 -10.70 12.68 -8.44
C HIS A 258 -11.37 11.31 -8.30
N ALA A 259 -10.99 10.51 -7.30
CA ALA A 259 -11.63 9.22 -7.04
C ALA A 259 -13.11 9.39 -6.67
N ARG A 260 -13.43 10.34 -5.79
CA ARG A 260 -14.80 10.64 -5.39
C ARG A 260 -15.62 11.09 -6.60
N ARG A 261 -15.12 12.04 -7.38
CA ARG A 261 -15.77 12.54 -8.60
C ARG A 261 -16.04 11.43 -9.62
N LEU A 262 -15.05 10.56 -9.82
CA LEU A 262 -15.19 9.36 -10.67
C LEU A 262 -16.29 8.45 -10.14
N GLY A 263 -16.25 8.11 -8.86
CA GLY A 263 -17.24 7.25 -8.20
C GLY A 263 -18.65 7.80 -8.32
N GLU A 264 -18.86 9.09 -8.02
CA GLU A 264 -20.14 9.78 -8.14
C GLU A 264 -20.67 9.75 -9.58
N GLY A 265 -19.84 10.13 -10.56
CA GLY A 265 -20.24 10.13 -11.97
C GLY A 265 -20.60 8.74 -12.50
N LEU A 266 -19.88 7.70 -12.08
CA LEU A 266 -20.20 6.33 -12.45
C LEU A 266 -21.50 5.84 -11.78
N ALA A 267 -21.74 6.19 -10.51
CA ALA A 267 -22.99 5.88 -9.82
C ALA A 267 -24.20 6.60 -10.44
N GLU A 268 -24.06 7.89 -10.80
CA GLU A 268 -25.07 8.67 -11.52
C GLU A 268 -25.41 8.06 -12.88
N ALA A 269 -24.41 7.46 -13.55
CA ALA A 269 -24.61 6.71 -14.80
C ALA A 269 -25.25 5.31 -14.58
N GLY A 270 -25.60 4.96 -13.34
CA GLY A 270 -26.25 3.69 -13.00
C GLY A 270 -25.30 2.50 -12.86
N LEU A 271 -23.98 2.75 -12.79
CA LEU A 271 -23.00 1.67 -12.58
C LEU A 271 -22.87 1.30 -11.10
N PRO A 272 -22.58 0.02 -10.79
CA PRO A 272 -22.53 -0.49 -9.42
C PRO A 272 -21.22 -0.09 -8.71
N VAL A 273 -21.18 1.14 -8.22
CA VAL A 273 -20.13 1.70 -7.35
C VAL A 273 -20.73 1.94 -5.97
N ASP A 274 -20.01 1.52 -4.94
CA ASP A 274 -20.33 1.83 -3.54
C ASP A 274 -19.58 3.09 -3.12
N LEU A 275 -20.27 4.22 -3.02
CA LEU A 275 -19.67 5.51 -2.68
C LEU A 275 -19.14 5.55 -1.24
N ASP A 276 -19.71 4.78 -0.32
CA ASP A 276 -19.22 4.68 1.06
C ASP A 276 -17.86 3.95 1.14
N GLN A 277 -17.49 3.25 0.06
CA GLN A 277 -16.19 2.60 -0.06
C GLN A 277 -15.10 3.57 -0.57
N VAL A 278 -15.45 4.66 -1.24
CA VAL A 278 -14.50 5.63 -1.80
C VAL A 278 -13.98 6.56 -0.70
N GLU A 279 -13.01 6.10 0.06
CA GLU A 279 -12.42 6.85 1.18
C GLU A 279 -11.12 7.59 0.79
N THR A 280 -10.41 7.08 -0.24
CA THR A 280 -9.13 7.64 -0.72
C THR A 280 -9.10 7.65 -2.25
N ASN A 281 -8.00 7.27 -2.84
CA ASN A 281 -7.77 7.29 -4.30
C ASN A 281 -8.25 6.02 -5.03
N PHE A 282 -9.13 5.22 -4.46
CA PHE A 282 -9.64 3.98 -5.03
C PHE A 282 -11.13 4.06 -5.33
N VAL A 283 -11.53 3.56 -6.51
CA VAL A 283 -12.93 3.28 -6.87
C VAL A 283 -13.06 1.83 -7.29
N LEU A 284 -13.96 1.10 -6.65
CA LEU A 284 -14.28 -0.28 -7.02
C LEU A 284 -15.56 -0.30 -7.85
N LEU A 285 -15.51 -0.97 -9.01
CA LEU A 285 -16.62 -1.14 -9.93
C LEU A 285 -16.97 -2.63 -10.02
N ASP A 286 -18.10 -3.02 -9.44
CA ASP A 286 -18.60 -4.40 -9.40
C ASP A 286 -19.29 -4.76 -10.71
N VAL A 287 -18.50 -5.11 -11.73
CA VAL A 287 -19.03 -5.48 -13.06
C VAL A 287 -19.79 -6.80 -13.05
N GLY A 288 -19.59 -7.64 -12.02
CA GLY A 288 -20.37 -8.84 -11.83
C GLY A 288 -21.87 -8.57 -11.64
N ARG A 289 -22.23 -7.43 -11.04
CA ARG A 289 -23.65 -7.01 -10.93
C ARG A 289 -24.27 -6.59 -12.27
N LEU A 290 -23.43 -6.33 -13.29
CA LEU A 290 -23.86 -6.10 -14.66
C LEU A 290 -23.94 -7.39 -15.47
N GLY A 291 -23.60 -8.54 -14.85
CA GLY A 291 -23.50 -9.83 -15.55
C GLY A 291 -22.28 -9.95 -16.45
N LEU A 292 -21.25 -9.09 -16.24
CA LEU A 292 -20.02 -9.08 -17.03
C LEU A 292 -18.87 -9.71 -16.24
N PRO A 293 -18.11 -10.65 -16.82
CA PRO A 293 -16.81 -11.05 -16.31
C PRO A 293 -15.83 -9.87 -16.32
N ALA A 294 -14.95 -9.79 -15.32
CA ALA A 294 -14.03 -8.65 -15.20
C ALA A 294 -13.05 -8.52 -16.37
N ASP A 295 -12.59 -9.64 -16.94
CA ASP A 295 -11.72 -9.67 -18.11
C ASP A 295 -12.41 -9.11 -19.37
N GLU A 296 -13.68 -9.46 -19.59
CA GLU A 296 -14.47 -8.90 -20.68
C GLU A 296 -14.69 -7.40 -20.46
N ALA A 297 -15.07 -6.97 -19.27
CA ALA A 297 -15.25 -5.57 -18.94
C ALA A 297 -13.95 -4.77 -19.17
N ALA A 298 -12.80 -5.28 -18.71
CA ALA A 298 -11.50 -4.64 -18.89
C ALA A 298 -11.13 -4.52 -20.39
N ALA A 299 -11.46 -5.53 -21.20
CA ALA A 299 -11.23 -5.48 -22.66
C ALA A 299 -12.08 -4.40 -23.36
N ARG A 300 -13.36 -4.27 -22.97
CA ARG A 300 -14.25 -3.22 -23.49
C ARG A 300 -13.77 -1.82 -23.11
N LEU A 301 -13.33 -1.62 -21.87
CA LEU A 301 -12.76 -0.37 -21.39
C LEU A 301 -11.48 0.00 -22.14
N ARG A 302 -10.61 -0.97 -22.38
CA ARG A 302 -9.38 -0.75 -23.17
C ARG A 302 -9.69 -0.28 -24.60
N ALA A 303 -10.74 -0.80 -25.24
CA ALA A 303 -11.18 -0.37 -26.57
C ALA A 303 -11.61 1.12 -26.59
N GLU A 304 -12.14 1.62 -25.46
CA GLU A 304 -12.46 3.05 -25.25
C GLU A 304 -11.30 3.85 -24.64
N SER A 305 -10.08 3.31 -24.65
CA SER A 305 -8.86 3.97 -24.16
C SER A 305 -8.90 4.29 -22.64
N VAL A 306 -9.56 3.46 -21.84
CA VAL A 306 -9.54 3.50 -20.39
C VAL A 306 -8.97 2.19 -19.86
N LEU A 307 -8.02 2.28 -18.92
CA LEU A 307 -7.38 1.12 -18.31
C LEU A 307 -7.72 1.06 -16.82
N LEU A 308 -8.32 -0.04 -16.39
CA LEU A 308 -8.53 -0.40 -14.99
C LEU A 308 -7.78 -1.68 -14.65
N SER A 309 -7.52 -1.92 -13.37
CA SER A 309 -6.97 -3.18 -12.86
C SER A 309 -8.06 -4.05 -12.25
N PHE A 310 -7.70 -5.31 -11.94
CA PHE A 310 -8.57 -6.23 -11.22
C PHE A 310 -8.48 -5.96 -9.71
N ALA A 311 -9.61 -6.03 -9.02
CA ALA A 311 -9.62 -6.03 -7.56
C ALA A 311 -9.38 -7.44 -7.00
N SER A 312 -9.19 -7.54 -5.69
CA SER A 312 -9.05 -8.84 -5.00
C SER A 312 -10.34 -9.66 -4.99
N ARG A 313 -11.49 -9.06 -5.27
CA ARG A 313 -12.81 -9.70 -5.39
C ARG A 313 -13.08 -10.07 -6.84
N LYS A 314 -13.72 -11.24 -7.03
CA LYS A 314 -14.11 -11.73 -8.35
C LYS A 314 -15.07 -10.73 -9.03
N ASP A 315 -14.86 -10.53 -10.33
CA ASP A 315 -15.69 -9.68 -11.19
C ASP A 315 -15.85 -8.24 -10.69
N VAL A 316 -14.80 -7.74 -9.99
CA VAL A 316 -14.68 -6.34 -9.57
C VAL A 316 -13.44 -5.73 -10.22
N LEU A 317 -13.62 -4.60 -10.90
CA LEU A 317 -12.54 -3.77 -11.39
C LEU A 317 -12.18 -2.68 -10.39
N ARG A 318 -10.93 -2.24 -10.44
CA ARG A 318 -10.38 -1.22 -9.57
C ARG A 318 -9.81 -0.08 -10.40
N ALA A 319 -10.31 1.13 -10.18
CA ALA A 319 -9.69 2.37 -10.61
C ALA A 319 -8.87 2.96 -9.47
N VAL A 320 -7.70 3.51 -9.77
CA VAL A 320 -6.82 4.20 -8.83
C VAL A 320 -6.44 5.54 -9.44
N THR A 321 -6.81 6.63 -8.80
CA THR A 321 -6.42 7.98 -9.20
C THR A 321 -5.03 8.32 -8.64
N HIS A 322 -4.27 9.10 -9.38
CA HIS A 322 -2.88 9.41 -9.03
C HIS A 322 -2.36 10.66 -9.76
N LEU A 323 -1.15 11.07 -9.43
CA LEU A 323 -0.46 12.28 -9.88
C LEU A 323 -0.57 12.58 -11.40
N ASP A 324 -0.56 11.54 -12.23
CA ASP A 324 -0.56 11.68 -13.70
C ASP A 324 -1.97 11.56 -14.32
N VAL A 325 -3.02 11.64 -13.49
CA VAL A 325 -4.43 11.64 -13.93
C VAL A 325 -5.03 13.01 -13.66
N SER A 326 -5.40 13.71 -14.71
CA SER A 326 -5.98 15.06 -14.61
C SER A 326 -7.51 15.02 -14.35
N ALA A 327 -8.06 16.15 -13.90
CA ALA A 327 -9.52 16.32 -13.79
C ALA A 327 -10.24 16.10 -15.13
N GLU A 328 -9.62 16.49 -16.25
CA GLU A 328 -10.16 16.24 -17.60
C GLU A 328 -10.20 14.75 -17.93
N ASP A 329 -9.17 13.99 -17.55
CA ASP A 329 -9.15 12.52 -17.71
C ASP A 329 -10.29 11.87 -16.90
N ILE A 330 -10.59 12.37 -15.70
CA ILE A 330 -11.71 11.89 -14.88
C ILE A 330 -13.04 12.13 -15.56
N GLU A 331 -13.32 13.33 -16.07
CA GLU A 331 -14.57 13.62 -16.79
C GLU A 331 -14.69 12.75 -18.04
N GLN A 332 -13.60 12.55 -18.80
CA GLN A 332 -13.60 11.64 -19.93
C GLN A 332 -13.83 10.18 -19.53
N ALA A 333 -13.27 9.73 -18.38
CA ALA A 333 -13.51 8.38 -17.86
C ALA A 333 -14.98 8.17 -17.46
N ILE A 334 -15.60 9.17 -16.83
CA ILE A 334 -17.03 9.16 -16.47
C ILE A 334 -17.93 8.98 -17.70
N GLU A 335 -17.55 9.59 -18.85
CA GLU A 335 -18.28 9.44 -20.10
C GLU A 335 -18.04 8.08 -20.77
N ARG A 336 -16.76 7.64 -20.84
CA ARG A 336 -16.35 6.47 -21.61
C ARG A 336 -16.67 5.15 -20.95
N ILE A 337 -16.53 5.05 -19.61
CA ILE A 337 -16.74 3.80 -18.87
C ILE A 337 -18.17 3.27 -19.06
N PRO A 338 -19.25 4.07 -18.83
CA PRO A 338 -20.61 3.59 -19.04
C PRO A 338 -20.87 3.17 -20.48
N ARG A 339 -20.36 3.94 -21.46
CA ARG A 339 -20.49 3.62 -22.90
C ARG A 339 -19.83 2.29 -23.24
N ALA A 340 -18.62 2.05 -22.76
CA ALA A 340 -17.90 0.79 -22.97
C ALA A 340 -18.65 -0.42 -22.41
N LEU A 341 -19.22 -0.29 -21.20
CA LEU A 341 -19.88 -1.38 -20.53
C LEU A 341 -21.30 -1.65 -21.06
N ALA A 342 -21.97 -0.65 -21.64
CA ALA A 342 -23.26 -0.80 -22.28
C ALA A 342 -23.17 -1.41 -23.70
N SER A 343 -22.01 -1.42 -24.34
CA SER A 343 -21.82 -1.97 -25.68
C SER A 343 -22.11 -3.46 -25.72
N THR A 344 -22.92 -3.89 -26.67
CA THR A 344 -23.20 -5.31 -26.97
C THR A 344 -22.21 -5.90 -27.97
N ASP A 345 -21.35 -5.10 -28.56
CA ASP A 345 -20.34 -5.56 -29.49
C ASP A 345 -19.26 -6.36 -28.74
N ARG A 346 -19.00 -7.58 -29.20
CA ARG A 346 -17.93 -8.39 -28.62
C ARG A 346 -16.60 -7.69 -28.85
N PRO A 347 -15.76 -7.51 -27.82
CA PRO A 347 -14.44 -6.98 -28.02
C PRO A 347 -13.62 -7.90 -28.93
N VAL A 348 -12.81 -7.31 -29.79
CA VAL A 348 -11.81 -8.01 -30.60
C VAL A 348 -10.95 -8.85 -29.65
N GLU A 349 -10.61 -10.09 -30.07
CA GLU A 349 -9.80 -11.04 -29.30
C GLU A 349 -8.69 -10.36 -28.51
N LEU A 350 -8.61 -10.67 -27.23
CA LEU A 350 -7.51 -10.25 -26.35
C LEU A 350 -6.18 -10.67 -27.01
N ALA A 351 -5.38 -9.71 -27.43
CA ALA A 351 -4.01 -10.01 -27.80
C ALA A 351 -3.32 -10.70 -26.61
N ALA A 352 -2.54 -11.75 -26.89
CA ALA A 352 -1.87 -12.60 -25.91
C ALA A 352 -0.91 -11.86 -24.93
N ASP A 353 -0.77 -10.55 -25.11
CA ASP A 353 0.09 -9.63 -24.33
C ASP A 353 -0.69 -8.77 -23.29
N ALA A 354 -1.88 -9.19 -22.88
CA ALA A 354 -2.54 -8.52 -21.77
C ALA A 354 -1.67 -8.70 -20.51
N PRO A 355 -1.23 -7.60 -19.85
CA PRO A 355 -0.47 -7.73 -18.61
C PRO A 355 -1.29 -8.52 -17.60
N THR A 356 -0.67 -9.57 -17.05
CA THR A 356 -1.25 -10.37 -15.97
C THR A 356 -1.70 -9.45 -14.83
N PRO A 357 -2.84 -9.74 -14.20
CA PRO A 357 -3.27 -8.98 -13.03
C PRO A 357 -2.22 -9.08 -11.93
N TYR A 358 -1.89 -7.95 -11.33
CA TYR A 358 -1.12 -7.93 -10.09
C TYR A 358 -1.91 -8.60 -8.99
#